data_fe1c931fb7d236ac1ccb67079aec5457
#
_entry.id   fe1c931fb7d236ac1ccb67079aec5457
#
_cell.length_a   1.000
_cell.length_b   1.000
_cell.length_c   1.000
_cell.angle_alpha   90.00
_cell.angle_beta   90.00
_cell.angle_gamma   90.00
#
_symmetry.space_group_name_H-M   'P 1'
#
loop_
_entity.id
_entity.type
_entity.pdbx_description
1 polymer ?
#
loop_
_entity_poly.entity_id
_entity_poly.type
_entity_poly.pdbx_seq_one_letter_code
_entity_poly.pdbx_strand_id
1 'polypeptide(L)'
;VLIDALPSVGKSYGVIEWAATTGNPLTVFTSRHDLFDQYEGWAKDQNLRYLTLPSFHKDCETANGDHGKSWQRRVLDTYEQTDLLPGEIHRRADDLFDEPLPCQQEGDCSYFEARDFDPAGFDVLIGHYRHAHVPERVEGRYIVFDEFPEGDFLAQYSPRTVSTAVSTYLATNDSLPFSYLKDLKESRRNPERKQAGIDWFEQYNPTLNRDVDGAVTAPSGDGHPEAPTMTYAILTAEDLANRWEYARLPDGRTAVVNPKDESLTVLNRPALNGAESVIALDGTPTVEKWRLMLGDDLRREAIMSDTEKQGYLRSTLGIRVVQTTVAANHYSGRSAISVTPDGDLVLFEGVRLRENIRPALITSKSALREYEENGLSEVVGETEHYGNLKGSNKFARTRVGIVAGSPHYGDDYIKRWSALAGESAQEAYDKDGVRLKGMAQDFGDYGNRILRGMRENEVLQAILRFGRDGGGATVYVHTAALPEWVEQDGVVPEIRPWPPGMDQILEAIRETGDREWRTSDITSRVSVSEQQVREHLHTLAEFGFVSYRREGRGYTWSDESLAEIGQRGHVRFSD
;
A
#
# COMPACT_ATOMS: atom_id res chain seq x y z
N VAL A 1 -23.08 -1.13 -0.68
CA VAL A 1 -22.69 -2.33 -1.44
C VAL A 1 -21.22 -2.23 -1.80
N LEU A 2 -20.46 -3.33 -1.70
CA LEU A 2 -19.08 -3.45 -2.18
C LEU A 2 -19.08 -4.26 -3.48
N ILE A 3 -18.75 -3.61 -4.57
CA ILE A 3 -18.60 -4.25 -5.90
C ILE A 3 -17.19 -4.82 -6.01
N ASP A 4 -17.11 -6.15 -5.95
CA ASP A 4 -15.87 -6.91 -6.18
C ASP A 4 -15.76 -7.28 -7.65
N ALA A 5 -14.96 -6.51 -8.39
CA ALA A 5 -14.72 -6.74 -9.81
C ALA A 5 -13.28 -6.39 -10.16
N LEU A 6 -12.61 -7.26 -10.92
CA LEU A 6 -11.22 -7.06 -11.30
C LEU A 6 -10.98 -5.69 -11.95
N PRO A 7 -9.77 -5.14 -11.89
CA PRO A 7 -9.42 -3.94 -12.63
C PRO A 7 -9.74 -4.06 -14.13
N SER A 8 -9.99 -2.93 -14.78
CA SER A 8 -10.26 -2.82 -16.23
C SER A 8 -11.61 -3.42 -16.72
N VAL A 9 -12.50 -3.86 -15.83
CA VAL A 9 -13.87 -4.29 -16.22
C VAL A 9 -14.84 -3.12 -16.42
N GLY A 10 -14.39 -1.87 -16.24
CA GLY A 10 -15.21 -0.68 -16.49
C GLY A 10 -16.08 -0.22 -15.30
N LYS A 11 -15.84 -0.72 -14.07
CA LYS A 11 -16.68 -0.36 -12.91
C LYS A 11 -16.72 1.14 -12.61
N SER A 12 -15.58 1.84 -12.68
CA SER A 12 -15.51 3.30 -12.42
C SER A 12 -16.20 4.12 -13.52
N TYR A 13 -16.08 3.71 -14.79
CA TYR A 13 -16.82 4.30 -15.89
C TYR A 13 -18.33 4.02 -15.77
N GLY A 14 -18.69 2.79 -15.39
CA GLY A 14 -20.08 2.34 -15.26
C GLY A 14 -20.90 3.16 -14.27
N VAL A 15 -20.30 3.70 -13.19
CA VAL A 15 -21.04 4.56 -12.24
C VAL A 15 -21.37 5.92 -12.83
N ILE A 16 -20.51 6.47 -13.71
CA ILE A 16 -20.80 7.72 -14.43
C ILE A 16 -21.88 7.50 -15.49
N GLU A 17 -21.80 6.40 -16.25
CA GLU A 17 -22.83 6.03 -17.22
C GLU A 17 -24.18 5.78 -16.54
N TRP A 18 -24.17 5.14 -15.36
CA TRP A 18 -25.35 4.96 -14.54
C TRP A 18 -25.97 6.30 -14.09
N ALA A 19 -25.15 7.23 -13.61
CA ALA A 19 -25.63 8.57 -13.23
C ALA A 19 -26.25 9.31 -14.42
N ALA A 20 -25.61 9.23 -15.61
CA ALA A 20 -26.13 9.84 -16.83
C ALA A 20 -27.47 9.22 -17.27
N THR A 21 -27.63 7.91 -17.10
CA THR A 21 -28.85 7.19 -17.54
C THR A 21 -30.00 7.42 -16.58
N THR A 22 -29.75 7.49 -15.27
CA THR A 22 -30.79 7.57 -14.23
C THR A 22 -31.11 9.01 -13.81
N GLY A 23 -30.20 9.96 -14.05
CA GLY A 23 -30.31 11.34 -13.56
C GLY A 23 -30.07 11.48 -12.05
N ASN A 24 -29.58 10.44 -11.39
CA ASN A 24 -29.31 10.47 -9.95
C ASN A 24 -28.02 11.22 -9.63
N PRO A 25 -28.02 12.11 -8.62
CA PRO A 25 -26.83 12.84 -8.22
C PRO A 25 -25.80 11.91 -7.60
N LEU A 26 -24.54 12.02 -8.07
CA LEU A 26 -23.43 11.17 -7.69
C LEU A 26 -22.32 11.96 -7.01
N THR A 27 -21.73 11.44 -5.93
CA THR A 27 -20.44 11.92 -5.42
C THR A 27 -19.43 10.77 -5.45
N VAL A 28 -18.30 10.98 -6.14
CA VAL A 28 -17.21 10.02 -6.23
C VAL A 28 -16.05 10.47 -5.35
N PHE A 29 -15.63 9.61 -4.45
CA PHE A 29 -14.44 9.79 -3.63
C PHE A 29 -13.33 8.85 -4.07
N THR A 30 -12.14 9.40 -4.34
CA THR A 30 -10.95 8.65 -4.74
C THR A 30 -9.67 9.31 -4.22
N SER A 31 -8.53 8.62 -4.27
CA SER A 31 -7.30 9.07 -3.63
C SER A 31 -6.39 9.95 -4.48
N ARG A 32 -6.55 9.98 -5.80
CA ARG A 32 -5.53 10.51 -6.72
C ARG A 32 -6.10 11.52 -7.71
N HIS A 33 -5.33 12.57 -7.96
CA HIS A 33 -5.70 13.61 -8.92
C HIS A 33 -5.81 13.11 -10.37
N ASP A 34 -4.98 12.13 -10.77
CA ASP A 34 -5.08 11.53 -12.11
C ASP A 34 -6.39 10.76 -12.33
N LEU A 35 -7.00 10.23 -11.26
CA LEU A 35 -8.34 9.66 -11.31
C LEU A 35 -9.41 10.75 -11.39
N PHE A 36 -9.19 11.93 -10.80
CA PHE A 36 -10.10 13.07 -10.94
C PHE A 36 -10.23 13.45 -12.42
N ASP A 37 -9.10 13.62 -13.12
CA ASP A 37 -9.09 13.96 -14.55
C ASP A 37 -9.86 12.92 -15.40
N GLN A 38 -9.77 11.63 -15.03
CA GLN A 38 -10.52 10.57 -15.71
C GLN A 38 -12.04 10.70 -15.47
N TYR A 39 -12.46 10.91 -14.24
CA TYR A 39 -13.87 11.10 -13.89
C TYR A 39 -14.44 12.37 -14.53
N GLU A 40 -13.69 13.47 -14.56
CA GLU A 40 -14.05 14.68 -15.29
C GLU A 40 -14.26 14.41 -16.79
N GLY A 41 -13.31 13.69 -17.42
CA GLY A 41 -13.40 13.30 -18.80
C GLY A 41 -14.67 12.50 -19.09
N TRP A 42 -14.95 11.48 -18.27
CA TRP A 42 -16.15 10.66 -18.45
C TRP A 42 -17.45 11.43 -18.18
N ALA A 43 -17.49 12.29 -17.17
CA ALA A 43 -18.66 13.13 -16.88
C ALA A 43 -18.93 14.11 -18.05
N LYS A 44 -17.86 14.70 -18.61
CA LYS A 44 -17.95 15.58 -19.79
C LYS A 44 -18.45 14.82 -21.02
N ASP A 45 -17.94 13.63 -21.29
CA ASP A 45 -18.35 12.80 -22.42
C ASP A 45 -19.83 12.39 -22.35
N GLN A 46 -20.36 12.25 -21.12
CA GLN A 46 -21.78 11.98 -20.84
C GLN A 46 -22.66 13.26 -20.71
N ASN A 47 -22.10 14.44 -20.97
CA ASN A 47 -22.77 15.75 -20.83
C ASN A 47 -23.35 16.01 -19.42
N LEU A 48 -22.71 15.50 -18.37
CA LEU A 48 -23.07 15.74 -16.98
C LEU A 48 -22.45 17.06 -16.47
N ARG A 49 -23.18 17.79 -15.63
CA ARG A 49 -22.63 18.92 -14.87
C ARG A 49 -21.81 18.34 -13.74
N TYR A 50 -20.52 18.61 -13.71
CA TYR A 50 -19.63 18.08 -12.68
C TYR A 50 -18.85 19.20 -11.99
N LEU A 51 -18.37 18.90 -10.80
CA LEU A 51 -17.44 19.74 -10.04
C LEU A 51 -16.41 18.86 -9.34
N THR A 52 -15.14 19.20 -9.53
CA THR A 52 -14.05 18.64 -8.74
C THR A 52 -13.89 19.47 -7.48
N LEU A 53 -14.03 18.79 -6.32
CA LEU A 53 -13.97 19.42 -5.01
C LEU A 53 -12.57 19.97 -4.73
N PRO A 54 -12.44 21.18 -4.19
CA PRO A 54 -11.15 21.82 -3.97
C PRO A 54 -10.29 21.06 -2.97
N SER A 55 -9.00 20.99 -3.25
CA SER A 55 -7.98 20.34 -2.41
C SER A 55 -7.17 21.40 -1.68
N PHE A 56 -7.07 21.29 -0.35
CA PHE A 56 -6.30 22.24 0.45
C PHE A 56 -4.84 22.38 -0.03
N HIS A 57 -4.17 21.26 -0.31
CA HIS A 57 -2.78 21.26 -0.78
C HIS A 57 -2.57 21.87 -2.17
N LYS A 58 -3.61 21.95 -2.98
CA LYS A 58 -3.52 22.42 -4.37
C LYS A 58 -4.09 23.82 -4.53
N ASP A 59 -5.22 24.07 -3.90
CA ASP A 59 -6.05 25.23 -4.20
C ASP A 59 -5.93 26.36 -3.15
N CYS A 60 -5.25 26.13 -2.01
CA CYS A 60 -4.85 27.17 -1.08
C CYS A 60 -3.43 27.66 -1.42
N GLU A 61 -3.26 28.93 -1.74
CA GLU A 61 -1.99 29.55 -2.18
C GLU A 61 -0.88 29.41 -1.12
N THR A 62 -1.25 29.39 0.16
CA THR A 62 -0.26 29.17 1.24
C THR A 62 0.14 27.70 1.32
N ALA A 63 -0.82 26.77 1.20
CA ALA A 63 -0.57 25.34 1.32
C ALA A 63 0.08 24.73 0.05
N ASN A 64 -0.15 25.30 -1.13
CA ASN A 64 0.46 24.84 -2.37
C ASN A 64 1.90 25.36 -2.55
N GLY A 65 2.30 26.39 -1.79
CA GLY A 65 3.65 26.95 -1.78
C GLY A 65 3.85 28.22 -2.61
N ASP A 66 2.80 28.82 -3.16
CA ASP A 66 2.87 30.08 -3.91
C ASP A 66 3.42 31.21 -3.02
N HIS A 67 3.12 31.18 -1.73
CA HIS A 67 3.68 32.09 -0.70
C HIS A 67 5.00 31.58 -0.11
N GLY A 68 5.67 30.63 -0.76
CA GLY A 68 6.97 30.13 -0.42
C GLY A 68 6.97 28.84 0.44
N LYS A 69 8.06 28.06 0.28
CA LYS A 69 8.21 26.73 0.90
C LYS A 69 8.21 26.74 2.43
N SER A 70 8.56 27.86 3.06
CA SER A 70 8.53 27.99 4.52
C SER A 70 7.10 27.95 5.05
N TRP A 71 6.22 28.73 4.46
CA TRP A 71 4.81 28.74 4.79
C TRP A 71 4.13 27.43 4.44
N GLN A 72 4.40 26.92 3.24
CA GLN A 72 3.88 25.60 2.84
C GLN A 72 4.18 24.53 3.90
N ARG A 73 5.44 24.43 4.34
CA ARG A 73 5.84 23.44 5.34
C ARG A 73 5.13 23.68 6.67
N ARG A 74 5.13 24.91 7.20
CA ARG A 74 4.47 25.24 8.49
C ARG A 74 2.99 24.83 8.49
N VAL A 75 2.27 25.16 7.42
CA VAL A 75 0.83 24.89 7.30
C VAL A 75 0.56 23.40 7.11
N LEU A 76 1.32 22.71 6.26
CA LEU A 76 1.14 21.28 6.03
C LEU A 76 1.57 20.45 7.25
N ASP A 77 2.67 20.79 7.91
CA ASP A 77 3.09 20.13 9.16
C ASP A 77 2.00 20.27 10.23
N THR A 78 1.37 21.47 10.35
CA THR A 78 0.26 21.68 11.28
C THR A 78 -0.96 20.83 10.88
N TYR A 79 -1.34 20.82 9.60
CA TYR A 79 -2.43 20.00 9.09
C TYR A 79 -2.25 18.51 9.34
N GLU A 80 -1.03 17.99 9.16
CA GLU A 80 -0.71 16.57 9.34
C GLU A 80 -0.55 16.18 10.81
N GLN A 81 -0.02 17.08 11.65
CA GLN A 81 0.31 16.76 13.04
C GLN A 81 -0.83 17.01 14.03
N THR A 82 -1.76 17.91 13.70
CA THR A 82 -2.84 18.31 14.63
C THR A 82 -4.21 17.80 14.25
N ASP A 83 -4.37 17.19 13.08
CA ASP A 83 -5.67 16.83 12.51
C ASP A 83 -6.67 18.01 12.37
N LEU A 84 -6.20 19.25 12.47
CA LEU A 84 -7.03 20.43 12.23
C LEU A 84 -7.54 20.46 10.80
N LEU A 85 -8.80 20.79 10.61
CA LEU A 85 -9.33 21.00 9.28
C LEU A 85 -8.76 22.30 8.66
N PRO A 86 -8.67 22.40 7.33
CA PRO A 86 -8.17 23.62 6.68
C PRO A 86 -8.87 24.90 7.15
N GLY A 87 -10.19 24.85 7.38
CA GLY A 87 -10.96 25.98 7.92
C GLY A 87 -10.55 26.39 9.33
N GLU A 88 -10.15 25.42 10.15
CA GLU A 88 -9.66 25.70 11.51
C GLU A 88 -8.27 26.33 11.48
N ILE A 89 -7.40 25.83 10.61
CA ILE A 89 -6.05 26.39 10.41
C ILE A 89 -6.16 27.87 10.01
N HIS A 90 -7.06 28.19 9.07
CA HIS A 90 -7.28 29.58 8.64
C HIS A 90 -7.86 30.44 9.75
N ARG A 91 -8.87 29.95 10.48
CA ARG A 91 -9.51 30.73 11.58
C ARG A 91 -8.58 30.95 12.76
N ARG A 92 -7.64 30.04 13.00
CA ARG A 92 -6.72 30.06 14.13
C ARG A 92 -5.29 30.39 13.73
N ALA A 93 -5.11 31.00 12.55
CA ALA A 93 -3.78 31.28 12.04
C ALA A 93 -2.94 32.14 13.00
N ASP A 94 -3.57 33.17 13.60
CA ASP A 94 -2.91 34.04 14.58
C ASP A 94 -2.44 33.25 15.82
N ASP A 95 -3.24 32.31 16.30
CA ASP A 95 -2.87 31.46 17.45
C ASP A 95 -1.80 30.42 17.10
N LEU A 96 -1.82 29.89 15.88
CA LEU A 96 -0.94 28.81 15.43
C LEU A 96 0.40 29.33 14.91
N PHE A 97 0.41 30.51 14.32
CA PHE A 97 1.57 31.03 13.59
C PHE A 97 2.01 32.43 14.03
N ASP A 98 1.33 33.07 14.98
CA ASP A 98 1.49 34.47 15.43
C ASP A 98 1.17 35.52 14.35
N GLU A 99 0.56 35.12 13.24
CA GLU A 99 0.18 35.98 12.12
C GLU A 99 -0.86 35.27 11.23
N PRO A 100 -1.75 36.04 10.51
CA PRO A 100 -2.67 35.42 9.57
C PRO A 100 -1.95 34.77 8.39
N LEU A 101 -2.58 33.77 7.77
CA LEU A 101 -1.99 33.12 6.61
C LEU A 101 -1.83 34.11 5.44
N PRO A 102 -0.74 34.01 4.64
CA PRO A 102 -0.56 34.89 3.48
C PRO A 102 -1.73 34.94 2.51
N CYS A 103 -2.38 33.82 2.21
CA CYS A 103 -3.58 33.80 1.37
C CYS A 103 -4.74 34.62 1.93
N GLN A 104 -4.82 34.85 3.25
CA GLN A 104 -5.83 35.71 3.89
C GLN A 104 -5.44 37.19 3.89
N GLN A 105 -4.15 37.49 3.76
CA GLN A 105 -3.66 38.86 3.69
C GLN A 105 -3.85 39.48 2.30
N GLU A 106 -3.90 38.68 1.26
CA GLU A 106 -4.05 39.12 -0.14
C GLU A 106 -5.52 39.18 -0.60
N GLY A 107 -6.44 38.64 0.20
CA GLY A 107 -7.89 38.59 -0.11
C GLY A 107 -8.53 37.33 0.48
N ASP A 108 -9.59 36.84 -0.14
CA ASP A 108 -10.17 35.55 0.19
C ASP A 108 -9.34 34.41 -0.44
N CYS A 109 -9.06 33.40 0.35
CA CYS A 109 -8.30 32.22 -0.12
C CYS A 109 -9.08 31.46 -1.19
N SER A 110 -8.49 31.21 -2.36
CA SER A 110 -9.11 30.51 -3.49
C SER A 110 -9.71 29.15 -3.10
N TYR A 111 -9.11 28.47 -2.14
CA TYR A 111 -9.65 27.22 -1.61
C TYR A 111 -11.03 27.40 -0.96
N PHE A 112 -11.26 28.50 -0.24
CA PHE A 112 -12.55 28.78 0.39
C PHE A 112 -13.57 29.29 -0.62
N GLU A 113 -13.17 30.13 -1.55
CA GLU A 113 -14.05 30.58 -2.64
C GLU A 113 -14.58 29.40 -3.44
N ALA A 114 -13.69 28.45 -3.77
CA ALA A 114 -14.04 27.21 -4.49
C ALA A 114 -14.95 26.25 -3.69
N ARG A 115 -15.07 26.43 -2.37
CA ARG A 115 -15.97 25.63 -1.52
C ARG A 115 -17.40 26.20 -1.44
N ASP A 116 -17.58 27.45 -1.78
CA ASP A 116 -18.89 28.12 -1.75
C ASP A 116 -19.68 27.80 -3.04
N PHE A 117 -20.33 26.65 -3.07
CA PHE A 117 -21.18 26.20 -4.18
C PHE A 117 -22.38 25.38 -3.68
N ASP A 118 -23.47 25.43 -4.45
CA ASP A 118 -24.63 24.56 -4.20
C ASP A 118 -24.41 23.17 -4.83
N PRO A 119 -24.28 22.09 -4.02
CA PRO A 119 -24.13 20.72 -4.52
C PRO A 119 -25.26 20.26 -5.43
N ALA A 120 -26.49 20.79 -5.26
CA ALA A 120 -27.63 20.47 -6.13
C ALA A 120 -27.47 20.98 -7.57
N GLY A 121 -26.57 21.95 -7.78
CA GLY A 121 -26.19 22.43 -9.11
C GLY A 121 -25.45 21.44 -9.98
N PHE A 122 -24.97 20.30 -9.42
CA PHE A 122 -24.08 19.37 -10.09
C PHE A 122 -24.61 17.95 -10.06
N ASP A 123 -24.54 17.28 -11.21
CA ASP A 123 -24.92 15.89 -11.35
C ASP A 123 -23.84 14.97 -10.75
N VAL A 124 -22.55 15.35 -10.87
CA VAL A 124 -21.40 14.61 -10.31
C VAL A 124 -20.50 15.53 -9.50
N LEU A 125 -20.18 15.14 -8.27
CA LEU A 125 -19.09 15.70 -7.48
C LEU A 125 -17.94 14.70 -7.45
N ILE A 126 -16.70 15.19 -7.60
CA ILE A 126 -15.49 14.37 -7.60
C ILE A 126 -14.57 14.91 -6.50
N GLY A 127 -14.09 14.07 -5.60
CA GLY A 127 -13.24 14.54 -4.52
C GLY A 127 -12.40 13.46 -3.84
N HIS A 128 -11.51 13.92 -2.96
CA HIS A 128 -10.72 13.05 -2.11
C HIS A 128 -11.60 12.45 -0.99
N TYR A 129 -11.25 11.26 -0.49
CA TYR A 129 -11.97 10.56 0.59
C TYR A 129 -12.29 11.43 1.80
N ARG A 130 -11.41 12.36 2.18
CA ARG A 130 -11.65 13.29 3.31
C ARG A 130 -12.88 14.19 3.12
N HIS A 131 -13.33 14.42 1.89
CA HIS A 131 -14.58 15.14 1.64
C HIS A 131 -15.84 14.36 2.06
N ALA A 132 -15.73 13.06 2.30
CA ALA A 132 -16.84 12.25 2.81
C ALA A 132 -17.27 12.63 4.23
N HIS A 133 -16.44 13.39 4.95
CA HIS A 133 -16.78 13.95 6.27
C HIS A 133 -17.59 15.25 6.20
N VAL A 134 -17.88 15.77 5.01
CA VAL A 134 -18.64 17.01 4.80
C VAL A 134 -20.06 16.64 4.39
N PRO A 135 -21.09 16.83 5.25
CA PRO A 135 -22.45 16.35 5.01
C PRO A 135 -23.07 16.85 3.70
N GLU A 136 -22.83 18.11 3.31
CA GLU A 136 -23.37 18.71 2.09
C GLU A 136 -22.86 18.01 0.81
N ARG A 137 -21.77 17.24 0.91
CA ARG A 137 -21.20 16.44 -0.21
C ARG A 137 -21.84 15.05 -0.32
N VAL A 138 -22.59 14.67 0.72
CA VAL A 138 -23.14 13.31 0.93
C VAL A 138 -24.67 13.30 0.86
N GLU A 139 -25.32 14.30 1.45
CA GLU A 139 -26.77 14.32 1.64
C GLU A 139 -27.54 14.29 0.31
N GLY A 140 -28.49 13.35 0.21
CA GLY A 140 -29.34 13.17 -0.97
C GLY A 140 -28.61 12.68 -2.23
N ARG A 141 -27.38 12.17 -2.10
CA ARG A 141 -26.55 11.74 -3.23
C ARG A 141 -26.18 10.24 -3.12
N TYR A 142 -25.91 9.63 -4.26
CA TYR A 142 -25.27 8.32 -4.31
C TYR A 142 -23.76 8.48 -4.12
N ILE A 143 -23.19 7.78 -3.15
CA ILE A 143 -21.77 7.91 -2.78
C ILE A 143 -21.00 6.73 -3.33
N VAL A 144 -19.92 7.03 -4.06
CA VAL A 144 -19.00 6.03 -4.59
C VAL A 144 -17.62 6.23 -3.97
N PHE A 145 -17.08 5.17 -3.38
CA PHE A 145 -15.67 5.07 -2.99
C PHE A 145 -14.95 4.23 -4.05
N ASP A 146 -14.05 4.83 -4.82
CA ASP A 146 -13.26 4.12 -5.83
C ASP A 146 -11.90 3.76 -5.24
N GLU A 147 -11.69 2.47 -5.00
CA GLU A 147 -10.63 1.84 -4.23
C GLU A 147 -10.72 2.09 -2.69
N PHE A 148 -10.05 1.21 -1.91
CA PHE A 148 -10.06 1.30 -0.44
C PHE A 148 -9.29 2.53 0.05
N PRO A 149 -9.87 3.36 0.95
CA PRO A 149 -9.27 4.63 1.38
C PRO A 149 -8.06 4.50 2.31
N GLU A 150 -7.59 3.27 2.62
CA GLU A 150 -6.44 2.97 3.47
C GLU A 150 -6.44 3.76 4.80
N GLY A 151 -5.55 4.73 4.95
CA GLY A 151 -5.39 5.50 6.18
C GLY A 151 -6.21 6.78 6.28
N ASP A 152 -6.97 7.17 5.25
CA ASP A 152 -7.66 8.45 5.23
C ASP A 152 -8.75 8.62 6.31
N PHE A 153 -9.30 7.50 6.78
CA PHE A 153 -10.25 7.49 7.90
C PHE A 153 -9.61 7.08 9.23
N LEU A 154 -8.27 7.00 9.29
CA LEU A 154 -7.53 6.73 10.51
C LEU A 154 -6.82 7.99 11.01
N ALA A 155 -7.14 8.43 12.22
CA ALA A 155 -6.32 9.39 12.95
C ALA A 155 -5.27 8.63 13.75
N GLN A 156 -3.99 8.88 13.49
CA GLN A 156 -2.87 8.19 14.13
C GLN A 156 -2.05 9.19 14.95
N TYR A 157 -1.99 8.97 16.25
CA TYR A 157 -1.30 9.84 17.19
C TYR A 157 -0.02 9.20 17.71
N SER A 158 1.08 9.92 17.58
CA SER A 158 2.38 9.47 18.08
C SER A 158 2.36 9.34 19.61
N PRO A 159 3.24 8.52 20.22
CA PRO A 159 3.36 8.41 21.67
C PRO A 159 3.57 9.77 22.35
N ARG A 160 4.34 10.65 21.71
CA ARG A 160 4.58 12.00 22.23
C ARG A 160 3.32 12.86 22.18
N THR A 161 2.58 12.82 21.08
CA THR A 161 1.30 13.55 20.93
C THR A 161 0.31 13.08 22.00
N VAL A 162 0.13 11.77 22.14
CA VAL A 162 -0.77 11.17 23.16
C VAL A 162 -0.36 11.60 24.57
N SER A 163 0.92 11.49 24.91
CA SER A 163 1.42 11.86 26.23
C SER A 163 1.22 13.33 26.55
N THR A 164 1.54 14.21 25.61
CA THR A 164 1.38 15.66 25.81
C THR A 164 -0.09 16.04 25.89
N ALA A 165 -0.91 15.61 24.94
CA ALA A 165 -2.33 15.95 24.89
C ALA A 165 -3.08 15.50 26.15
N VAL A 166 -2.92 14.24 26.52
CA VAL A 166 -3.60 13.67 27.72
C VAL A 166 -3.11 14.32 29.00
N SER A 167 -1.79 14.54 29.16
CA SER A 167 -1.26 15.17 30.38
C SER A 167 -1.74 16.62 30.53
N THR A 168 -1.77 17.38 29.44
CA THR A 168 -2.32 18.75 29.43
C THR A 168 -3.81 18.75 29.76
N TYR A 169 -4.58 17.84 29.14
CA TYR A 169 -6.02 17.73 29.38
C TYR A 169 -6.33 17.38 30.84
N LEU A 170 -5.60 16.43 31.45
CA LEU A 170 -5.77 16.08 32.85
C LEU A 170 -5.38 17.22 33.78
N ALA A 171 -4.33 17.97 33.45
CA ALA A 171 -3.88 19.11 34.26
C ALA A 171 -4.85 20.31 34.23
N THR A 172 -5.66 20.45 33.17
CA THR A 172 -6.64 21.53 33.02
C THR A 172 -8.05 21.15 33.51
N ASN A 173 -8.28 19.87 33.86
CA ASN A 173 -9.56 19.36 34.33
C ASN A 173 -9.44 18.73 35.70
N ASP A 174 -9.25 19.55 36.75
CA ASP A 174 -9.04 19.14 38.15
C ASP A 174 -10.15 18.26 38.73
N SER A 175 -11.34 18.26 38.14
CA SER A 175 -12.47 17.40 38.56
C SER A 175 -12.38 15.96 38.04
N LEU A 176 -11.47 15.66 37.07
CA LEU A 176 -11.17 14.28 36.68
C LEU A 176 -10.47 13.54 37.82
N PRO A 177 -10.78 12.25 38.06
CA PRO A 177 -10.17 11.48 39.16
C PRO A 177 -8.73 11.04 38.88
N PHE A 178 -8.05 11.66 37.91
CA PHE A 178 -6.69 11.37 37.46
C PHE A 178 -5.90 12.66 37.32
N SER A 179 -4.67 12.68 37.78
CA SER A 179 -3.83 13.88 37.76
C SER A 179 -2.88 13.95 36.57
N TYR A 180 -2.49 12.81 36.01
CA TYR A 180 -1.57 12.71 34.87
C TYR A 180 -1.68 11.34 34.17
N LEU A 181 -1.10 11.21 32.99
CA LEU A 181 -1.24 10.01 32.14
C LEU A 181 -0.87 8.69 32.84
N LYS A 182 0.21 8.67 33.64
CA LYS A 182 0.61 7.47 34.37
C LYS A 182 -0.42 7.08 35.42
N ASP A 183 -0.95 8.07 36.17
CA ASP A 183 -2.03 7.84 37.15
C ASP A 183 -3.28 7.29 36.48
N LEU A 184 -3.68 7.84 35.32
CA LEU A 184 -4.79 7.32 34.52
C LEU A 184 -4.55 5.84 34.14
N LYS A 185 -3.38 5.49 33.60
CA LYS A 185 -3.05 4.11 33.19
C LYS A 185 -3.00 3.11 34.34
N GLU A 186 -2.52 3.52 35.52
CA GLU A 186 -2.49 2.68 36.71
C GLU A 186 -3.88 2.54 37.32
N SER A 187 -4.61 3.65 37.41
CA SER A 187 -5.90 3.73 38.10
C SER A 187 -7.04 3.11 37.29
N ARG A 188 -7.00 3.06 35.99
CA ARG A 188 -8.02 2.38 35.17
C ARG A 188 -8.14 0.88 35.47
N ARG A 189 -7.13 0.29 36.13
CA ARG A 189 -7.16 -1.10 36.62
C ARG A 189 -8.00 -1.25 37.89
N ASN A 190 -8.30 -0.15 38.58
CA ASN A 190 -9.20 -0.12 39.70
C ASN A 190 -10.62 0.17 39.18
N PRO A 191 -11.60 -0.76 39.36
CA PRO A 191 -12.95 -0.60 38.81
C PRO A 191 -13.66 0.67 39.28
N GLU A 192 -13.49 1.07 40.54
CA GLU A 192 -14.14 2.26 41.11
C GLU A 192 -13.59 3.54 40.48
N ARG A 193 -12.26 3.65 40.34
CA ARG A 193 -11.64 4.81 39.70
C ARG A 193 -11.91 4.87 38.21
N LYS A 194 -11.92 3.72 37.53
CA LYS A 194 -12.32 3.63 36.11
C LYS A 194 -13.73 4.14 35.92
N GLN A 195 -14.67 3.65 36.77
CA GLN A 195 -16.08 4.06 36.70
C GLN A 195 -16.23 5.56 36.99
N ALA A 196 -15.58 6.09 38.02
CA ALA A 196 -15.62 7.52 38.36
C ALA A 196 -15.12 8.39 37.15
N GLY A 197 -14.13 7.92 36.43
CA GLY A 197 -13.69 8.60 35.19
C GLY A 197 -14.74 8.55 34.11
N ILE A 198 -15.39 7.40 33.87
CA ILE A 198 -16.47 7.25 32.90
C ILE A 198 -17.65 8.15 33.24
N ASP A 199 -18.08 8.14 34.53
CA ASP A 199 -19.17 8.98 35.04
C ASP A 199 -18.86 10.47 34.86
N TRP A 200 -17.60 10.87 34.97
CA TRP A 200 -17.17 12.24 34.70
C TRP A 200 -17.39 12.60 33.22
N PHE A 201 -16.97 11.73 32.28
CA PHE A 201 -17.18 11.96 30.86
C PHE A 201 -18.68 12.02 30.51
N GLU A 202 -19.50 11.19 31.12
CA GLU A 202 -20.95 11.21 30.94
C GLU A 202 -21.57 12.51 31.49
N GLN A 203 -21.12 12.96 32.67
CA GLN A 203 -21.63 14.16 33.33
C GLN A 203 -21.25 15.44 32.58
N TYR A 204 -19.99 15.58 32.19
CA TYR A 204 -19.47 16.80 31.57
C TYR A 204 -19.62 16.78 30.04
N ASN A 205 -19.89 15.61 29.46
CA ASN A 205 -20.11 15.38 28.04
C ASN A 205 -19.17 16.19 27.13
N PRO A 206 -17.83 16.10 27.34
CA PRO A 206 -16.89 16.83 26.50
C PRO A 206 -17.06 16.34 25.06
N THR A 207 -16.96 17.26 24.11
CA THR A 207 -17.08 16.92 22.69
C THR A 207 -15.93 15.97 22.31
N LEU A 208 -16.26 14.73 21.97
CA LEU A 208 -15.33 13.73 21.46
C LEU A 208 -15.29 13.72 19.93
N ASN A 209 -16.22 14.41 19.29
CA ASN A 209 -16.28 14.59 17.85
C ASN A 209 -15.91 16.01 17.46
N ARG A 210 -15.41 16.16 16.26
CA ARG A 210 -15.35 17.44 15.58
C ARG A 210 -16.77 17.86 15.22
N ASP A 211 -17.09 19.12 15.48
CA ASP A 211 -18.29 19.72 14.97
C ASP A 211 -18.31 19.63 13.43
N VAL A 212 -19.50 19.53 12.86
CA VAL A 212 -19.73 19.41 11.42
C VAL A 212 -19.06 20.55 10.64
N ASP A 213 -18.99 21.75 11.24
CA ASP A 213 -18.28 22.90 10.70
C ASP A 213 -16.76 22.87 10.96
N GLY A 214 -16.22 21.79 11.49
CA GLY A 214 -14.82 21.66 11.85
C GLY A 214 -14.42 22.51 13.05
N ALA A 215 -15.37 23.08 13.79
CA ALA A 215 -15.11 23.75 15.05
C ALA A 215 -14.83 22.71 16.13
N VAL A 216 -13.56 22.58 16.51
CA VAL A 216 -13.22 21.86 17.72
C VAL A 216 -13.57 22.78 18.89
N THR A 217 -14.64 22.49 19.62
CA THR A 217 -14.86 23.05 20.93
C THR A 217 -13.86 22.39 21.89
N ALA A 218 -12.59 22.80 21.81
CA ALA A 218 -11.65 22.48 22.86
C ALA A 218 -12.13 23.17 24.13
N PRO A 219 -12.24 22.44 25.27
CA PRO A 219 -12.37 23.11 26.55
C PRO A 219 -11.19 24.08 26.65
N SER A 220 -11.47 25.33 26.91
CA SER A 220 -10.58 26.48 27.04
C SER A 220 -9.09 26.16 27.20
N GLY A 221 -8.26 26.58 26.25
CA GLY A 221 -6.80 26.57 26.37
C GLY A 221 -6.08 25.74 25.33
N ASP A 222 -4.77 25.86 25.26
CA ASP A 222 -3.79 25.34 24.30
C ASP A 222 -3.71 23.80 24.14
N GLY A 223 -4.80 23.06 24.41
CA GLY A 223 -4.86 21.60 24.36
C GLY A 223 -5.09 21.04 22.97
N HIS A 224 -4.56 19.85 22.71
CA HIS A 224 -4.84 19.11 21.49
C HIS A 224 -6.36 18.84 21.35
N PRO A 225 -6.98 19.10 20.19
CA PRO A 225 -8.44 18.97 20.02
C PRO A 225 -8.97 17.56 20.36
N GLU A 226 -8.22 16.52 20.08
CA GLU A 226 -8.60 15.14 20.36
C GLU A 226 -8.14 14.64 21.75
N ALA A 227 -7.67 15.52 22.65
CA ALA A 227 -7.24 15.13 23.99
C ALA A 227 -8.36 14.46 24.83
N PRO A 228 -9.63 14.90 24.78
CA PRO A 228 -10.74 14.17 25.40
C PRO A 228 -10.89 12.76 24.85
N THR A 229 -10.88 12.61 23.52
CA THR A 229 -10.95 11.31 22.84
C THR A 229 -9.81 10.38 23.25
N MET A 230 -8.56 10.87 23.24
CA MET A 230 -7.39 10.10 23.67
C MET A 230 -7.49 9.67 25.12
N THR A 231 -7.94 10.58 26.00
CA THR A 231 -8.09 10.31 27.43
C THR A 231 -9.16 9.24 27.66
N TYR A 232 -10.33 9.37 27.04
CA TYR A 232 -11.41 8.39 27.16
C TYR A 232 -11.01 7.03 26.58
N ALA A 233 -10.35 7.02 25.43
CA ALA A 233 -9.86 5.79 24.80
C ALA A 233 -8.89 5.04 25.74
N ILE A 234 -7.90 5.74 26.33
CA ILE A 234 -6.96 5.12 27.27
C ILE A 234 -7.67 4.64 28.55
N LEU A 235 -8.64 5.40 29.06
CA LEU A 235 -9.41 5.04 30.26
C LEU A 235 -10.18 3.74 30.07
N THR A 236 -10.82 3.58 28.90
CA THR A 236 -11.78 2.50 28.65
C THR A 236 -11.19 1.30 27.92
N ALA A 237 -10.00 1.45 27.32
CA ALA A 237 -9.37 0.40 26.53
C ALA A 237 -9.19 -0.91 27.28
N GLU A 238 -9.47 -2.02 26.59
CA GLU A 238 -9.36 -3.39 27.08
C GLU A 238 -8.38 -4.20 26.22
N ASP A 239 -7.58 -5.05 26.88
CA ASP A 239 -6.61 -5.92 26.20
C ASP A 239 -7.33 -6.99 25.39
N LEU A 240 -6.97 -7.11 24.12
CA LEU A 240 -7.44 -8.15 23.19
C LEU A 240 -6.67 -9.48 23.30
N ALA A 241 -6.07 -9.76 24.47
CA ALA A 241 -5.25 -10.94 24.76
C ALA A 241 -3.94 -11.04 23.94
N ASN A 242 -3.57 -9.99 23.22
CA ASN A 242 -2.32 -9.87 22.45
C ASN A 242 -1.57 -8.58 22.78
N ARG A 243 -1.95 -7.93 23.87
CA ARG A 243 -1.50 -6.63 24.38
C ARG A 243 -1.96 -5.41 23.58
N TRP A 244 -2.55 -5.58 22.40
CA TRP A 244 -3.28 -4.49 21.77
C TRP A 244 -4.53 -4.20 22.60
N GLU A 245 -4.78 -2.92 22.82
CA GLU A 245 -5.93 -2.50 23.62
C GLU A 245 -6.96 -1.84 22.69
N TYR A 246 -8.22 -2.16 22.89
CA TYR A 246 -9.35 -1.67 22.12
C TYR A 246 -10.30 -0.88 23.00
N ALA A 247 -10.76 0.25 22.51
CA ALA A 247 -11.80 1.06 23.12
C ALA A 247 -12.92 1.38 22.12
N ARG A 248 -14.16 1.30 22.58
CA ARG A 248 -15.30 1.86 21.86
C ARG A 248 -15.65 3.20 22.48
N LEU A 249 -15.68 4.24 21.64
CA LEU A 249 -15.99 5.60 22.05
C LEU A 249 -17.50 5.81 22.14
N PRO A 250 -18.00 6.77 22.96
CA PRO A 250 -19.43 7.07 23.10
C PRO A 250 -20.13 7.45 21.78
N ASP A 251 -19.40 8.06 20.86
CA ASP A 251 -19.88 8.44 19.52
C ASP A 251 -19.88 7.28 18.50
N GLY A 252 -19.52 6.07 18.95
CA GLY A 252 -19.49 4.86 18.12
C GLY A 252 -18.20 4.65 17.35
N ARG A 253 -17.23 5.60 17.39
CA ARG A 253 -15.88 5.38 16.86
C ARG A 253 -15.14 4.30 17.65
N THR A 254 -14.10 3.76 17.09
CA THR A 254 -13.20 2.80 17.74
C THR A 254 -11.79 3.34 17.81
N ALA A 255 -11.10 3.02 18.91
CA ALA A 255 -9.72 3.41 19.11
C ALA A 255 -8.88 2.21 19.56
N VAL A 256 -7.62 2.17 19.16
CA VAL A 256 -6.68 1.12 19.57
C VAL A 256 -5.36 1.71 20.04
N VAL A 257 -4.78 1.10 21.08
CA VAL A 257 -3.49 1.48 21.64
C VAL A 257 -2.47 0.39 21.28
N ASN A 258 -1.36 0.81 20.68
CA ASN A 258 -0.25 -0.08 20.34
C ASN A 258 0.59 -0.41 21.61
N PRO A 259 0.76 -1.68 21.97
CA PRO A 259 1.48 -2.07 23.18
C PRO A 259 2.99 -1.81 23.13
N LYS A 260 3.56 -1.58 21.94
CA LYS A 260 5.02 -1.40 21.77
C LYS A 260 5.47 0.02 22.10
N ASP A 261 4.70 0.99 21.66
CA ASP A 261 5.08 2.40 21.74
C ASP A 261 4.01 3.29 22.33
N GLU A 262 2.83 2.73 22.65
CA GLU A 262 1.70 3.48 23.19
C GLU A 262 1.12 4.53 22.22
N SER A 263 1.38 4.40 20.92
CA SER A 263 0.69 5.16 19.90
C SER A 263 -0.81 4.79 19.87
N LEU A 264 -1.64 5.76 19.54
CA LEU A 264 -3.10 5.57 19.50
C LEU A 264 -3.59 5.79 18.07
N THR A 265 -4.47 4.90 17.62
CA THR A 265 -5.16 5.05 16.34
C THR A 265 -6.65 5.09 16.57
N VAL A 266 -7.32 6.09 16.01
CA VAL A 266 -8.79 6.24 16.06
C VAL A 266 -9.34 6.07 14.66
N LEU A 267 -10.39 5.26 14.52
CA LEU A 267 -11.13 5.09 13.28
C LEU A 267 -12.24 6.16 13.20
N ASN A 268 -12.05 7.13 12.35
CA ASN A 268 -12.99 8.20 12.07
C ASN A 268 -13.81 7.85 10.81
N ARG A 269 -14.98 7.24 11.01
CA ARG A 269 -15.89 6.92 9.90
C ARG A 269 -16.60 8.19 9.44
N PRO A 270 -16.77 8.39 8.11
CA PRO A 270 -17.61 9.49 7.65
C PRO A 270 -19.08 9.24 7.99
N ALA A 271 -19.81 10.31 8.26
CA ALA A 271 -21.26 10.25 8.50
C ALA A 271 -22.00 10.15 7.15
N LEU A 272 -22.39 8.94 6.76
CA LEU A 272 -23.04 8.66 5.46
C LEU A 272 -24.55 8.47 5.57
N ASN A 273 -25.17 8.80 6.71
CA ASN A 273 -26.60 8.56 6.96
C ASN A 273 -27.51 9.37 6.04
N GLY A 274 -27.03 10.49 5.49
CA GLY A 274 -27.77 11.31 4.53
C GLY A 274 -27.64 10.85 3.07
N ALA A 275 -26.80 9.83 2.79
CA ALA A 275 -26.62 9.31 1.44
C ALA A 275 -27.81 8.45 0.99
N GLU A 276 -28.21 8.57 -0.27
CA GLU A 276 -29.22 7.68 -0.88
C GLU A 276 -28.72 6.23 -0.93
N SER A 277 -27.45 6.04 -1.21
CA SER A 277 -26.78 4.74 -1.18
C SER A 277 -25.27 4.91 -1.16
N VAL A 278 -24.56 3.90 -0.62
CA VAL A 278 -23.09 3.88 -0.60
C VAL A 278 -22.59 2.68 -1.39
N ILE A 279 -21.71 2.95 -2.35
CA ILE A 279 -21.12 1.98 -3.26
C ILE A 279 -19.60 2.05 -3.11
N ALA A 280 -18.98 0.93 -2.80
CA ALA A 280 -17.53 0.77 -2.82
C ALA A 280 -17.13 -0.03 -4.05
N LEU A 281 -16.12 0.44 -4.78
CA LEU A 281 -15.57 -0.22 -5.96
C LEU A 281 -14.15 -0.70 -5.64
N ASP A 282 -13.92 -2.01 -5.66
CA ASP A 282 -12.58 -2.54 -5.38
C ASP A 282 -12.29 -3.75 -6.29
N GLY A 283 -11.06 -3.84 -6.76
CA GLY A 283 -10.61 -4.93 -7.63
C GLY A 283 -10.16 -6.16 -6.88
N THR A 284 -9.74 -5.98 -5.64
CA THR A 284 -9.20 -7.03 -4.77
C THR A 284 -9.54 -6.73 -3.30
N PRO A 285 -10.83 -6.71 -2.94
CA PRO A 285 -11.26 -6.17 -1.67
C PRO A 285 -10.84 -7.04 -0.47
N THR A 286 -10.39 -6.37 0.59
CA THR A 286 -10.39 -6.95 1.93
C THR A 286 -11.70 -6.53 2.61
N VAL A 287 -12.69 -7.40 2.57
CA VAL A 287 -14.07 -7.08 2.99
C VAL A 287 -14.14 -6.61 4.44
N GLU A 288 -13.31 -7.16 5.31
CA GLU A 288 -13.21 -6.79 6.72
C GLU A 288 -12.82 -5.31 6.90
N LYS A 289 -11.85 -4.83 6.13
CA LYS A 289 -11.44 -3.43 6.17
C LYS A 289 -12.56 -2.52 5.65
N TRP A 290 -13.25 -2.91 4.59
CA TRP A 290 -14.39 -2.18 4.06
C TRP A 290 -15.55 -2.09 5.07
N ARG A 291 -15.87 -3.19 5.78
CA ARG A 291 -16.88 -3.18 6.85
C ARG A 291 -16.49 -2.29 8.01
N LEU A 292 -15.22 -2.26 8.37
CA LEU A 292 -14.72 -1.30 9.37
C LEU A 292 -14.99 0.15 8.98
N MET A 293 -14.92 0.48 7.69
CA MET A 293 -15.11 1.85 7.19
C MET A 293 -16.59 2.21 6.96
N LEU A 294 -17.35 1.30 6.35
CA LEU A 294 -18.70 1.59 5.85
C LEU A 294 -19.83 0.92 6.65
N GLY A 295 -19.50 0.09 7.64
CA GLY A 295 -20.47 -0.62 8.48
C GLY A 295 -20.53 -2.13 8.22
N ASP A 296 -20.99 -2.87 9.23
CA ASP A 296 -21.04 -4.35 9.19
C ASP A 296 -22.11 -4.89 8.24
N ASP A 297 -23.11 -4.09 7.89
CA ASP A 297 -24.18 -4.38 6.94
C ASP A 297 -23.73 -4.28 5.48
N LEU A 298 -22.49 -3.89 5.23
CA LEU A 298 -21.93 -3.81 3.88
C LEU A 298 -21.98 -5.18 3.19
N ARG A 299 -22.76 -5.27 2.10
CA ARG A 299 -22.87 -6.46 1.28
C ARG A 299 -21.83 -6.45 0.18
N ARG A 300 -21.13 -7.57 0.02
CA ARG A 300 -20.23 -7.80 -1.11
C ARG A 300 -21.01 -8.40 -2.26
N GLU A 301 -20.90 -7.79 -3.42
CA GLU A 301 -21.43 -8.28 -4.70
C GLU A 301 -20.23 -8.62 -5.60
N ALA A 302 -19.92 -9.90 -5.73
CA ALA A 302 -18.90 -10.38 -6.63
C ALA A 302 -19.47 -10.42 -8.05
N ILE A 303 -18.94 -9.59 -8.94
CA ILE A 303 -19.39 -9.54 -10.35
C ILE A 303 -18.94 -10.78 -11.12
N MET A 304 -17.88 -11.43 -10.67
CA MET A 304 -17.29 -12.61 -11.29
C MET A 304 -17.05 -13.69 -10.23
N SER A 305 -17.37 -14.92 -10.54
CA SER A 305 -16.89 -16.11 -9.83
C SER A 305 -15.37 -16.27 -10.07
N ASP A 306 -14.71 -17.08 -9.27
CA ASP A 306 -13.26 -17.32 -9.40
C ASP A 306 -12.90 -17.91 -10.78
N THR A 307 -13.76 -18.78 -11.34
CA THR A 307 -13.60 -19.31 -12.71
C THR A 307 -13.71 -18.20 -13.77
N GLU A 308 -14.64 -17.28 -13.61
CA GLU A 308 -14.80 -16.15 -14.53
C GLU A 308 -13.64 -15.15 -14.40
N LYS A 309 -13.14 -14.92 -13.18
CA LYS A 309 -11.93 -14.12 -12.93
C LYS A 309 -10.72 -14.72 -13.66
N GLN A 310 -10.53 -16.05 -13.55
CA GLN A 310 -9.48 -16.76 -14.26
C GLN A 310 -9.64 -16.67 -15.79
N GLY A 311 -10.86 -16.87 -16.30
CA GLY A 311 -11.17 -16.71 -17.72
C GLY A 311 -10.90 -15.27 -18.21
N TYR A 312 -11.28 -14.26 -17.43
CA TYR A 312 -11.02 -12.86 -17.73
C TYR A 312 -9.51 -12.56 -17.77
N LEU A 313 -8.75 -13.04 -16.78
CA LEU A 313 -7.30 -12.87 -16.71
C LEU A 313 -6.61 -13.45 -17.96
N ARG A 314 -6.92 -14.72 -18.31
CA ARG A 314 -6.25 -15.42 -19.41
C ARG A 314 -6.77 -15.03 -20.79
N SER A 315 -8.10 -14.98 -20.95
CA SER A 315 -8.71 -14.86 -22.29
C SER A 315 -8.99 -13.41 -22.66
N THR A 316 -9.39 -12.55 -21.71
CA THR A 316 -9.73 -11.16 -22.02
C THR A 316 -8.50 -10.24 -21.89
N LEU A 317 -7.77 -10.35 -20.78
CA LEU A 317 -6.55 -9.57 -20.58
C LEU A 317 -5.32 -10.20 -21.26
N GLY A 318 -5.38 -11.49 -21.59
CA GLY A 318 -4.26 -12.21 -22.20
C GLY A 318 -3.05 -12.34 -21.26
N ILE A 319 -3.27 -12.31 -19.95
CA ILE A 319 -2.19 -12.39 -18.96
C ILE A 319 -1.88 -13.85 -18.64
N ARG A 320 -0.63 -14.22 -18.85
CA ARG A 320 -0.05 -15.50 -18.46
C ARG A 320 0.79 -15.30 -17.21
N VAL A 321 0.52 -16.08 -16.16
CA VAL A 321 1.23 -16.01 -14.87
C VAL A 321 2.19 -17.18 -14.76
N VAL A 322 3.49 -16.89 -14.58
CA VAL A 322 4.55 -17.89 -14.40
C VAL A 322 5.13 -17.75 -13.01
N GLN A 323 4.81 -18.67 -12.10
CA GLN A 323 5.36 -18.65 -10.75
C GLN A 323 6.79 -19.19 -10.75
N THR A 324 7.72 -18.47 -10.10
CA THR A 324 9.14 -18.78 -10.11
C THR A 324 9.71 -19.19 -8.75
N THR A 325 8.87 -19.28 -7.71
CA THR A 325 9.26 -19.73 -6.38
C THR A 325 8.06 -20.27 -5.60
N VAL A 326 8.30 -21.12 -4.61
CA VAL A 326 7.30 -21.56 -3.61
C VAL A 326 7.38 -20.79 -2.30
N ALA A 327 8.31 -19.84 -2.20
CA ALA A 327 8.48 -18.99 -1.03
C ALA A 327 7.61 -17.73 -1.10
N ALA A 328 7.18 -17.22 0.06
CA ALA A 328 6.42 -15.96 0.12
C ALA A 328 7.25 -14.73 -0.26
N ASN A 329 8.57 -14.78 -0.05
CA ASN A 329 9.52 -13.71 -0.34
C ASN A 329 9.03 -12.35 0.15
N HIS A 330 8.91 -12.18 1.48
CA HIS A 330 8.52 -10.90 2.07
C HIS A 330 9.67 -9.89 1.97
N TYR A 331 9.77 -9.20 0.86
CA TYR A 331 10.79 -8.19 0.59
C TYR A 331 10.41 -6.86 1.22
N SER A 332 10.31 -6.82 2.55
CA SER A 332 9.87 -5.66 3.30
C SER A 332 10.75 -5.41 4.51
N GLY A 333 10.68 -4.19 5.05
CA GLY A 333 11.42 -3.79 6.23
C GLY A 333 12.54 -2.78 5.93
N ARG A 334 13.15 -2.23 7.00
CA ARG A 334 14.22 -1.22 6.90
C ARG A 334 15.54 -1.81 6.41
N SER A 335 15.75 -3.09 6.66
CA SER A 335 16.84 -3.88 6.07
C SER A 335 16.19 -4.89 5.14
N ALA A 336 16.51 -4.86 3.88
CA ALA A 336 16.05 -5.84 2.90
C ALA A 336 16.72 -7.23 3.12
N ILE A 337 16.77 -7.68 4.38
CA ILE A 337 17.47 -8.92 4.83
C ILE A 337 16.96 -10.16 4.11
N SER A 338 15.71 -10.12 3.61
CA SER A 338 15.11 -11.24 2.89
C SER A 338 15.31 -11.20 1.38
N VAL A 339 15.87 -10.12 0.85
CA VAL A 339 16.22 -10.02 -0.58
C VAL A 339 17.54 -10.75 -0.82
N THR A 340 17.59 -11.55 -1.86
CA THR A 340 18.81 -12.24 -2.33
C THR A 340 19.21 -11.69 -3.70
N PRO A 341 19.83 -10.49 -3.76
CA PRO A 341 20.03 -9.78 -5.03
C PRO A 341 20.71 -10.64 -6.08
N ASP A 342 21.73 -11.43 -5.70
CA ASP A 342 22.45 -12.28 -6.63
C ASP A 342 21.53 -13.33 -7.30
N GLY A 343 20.70 -14.02 -6.51
CA GLY A 343 19.77 -15.03 -7.04
C GLY A 343 18.63 -14.41 -7.83
N ASP A 344 18.07 -13.32 -7.33
CA ASP A 344 16.94 -12.65 -7.97
C ASP A 344 17.35 -12.01 -9.31
N LEU A 345 18.53 -11.38 -9.37
CA LEU A 345 19.08 -10.80 -10.61
C LEU A 345 19.42 -11.86 -11.66
N VAL A 346 19.83 -13.06 -11.24
CA VAL A 346 19.99 -14.22 -12.14
C VAL A 346 18.65 -14.59 -12.77
N LEU A 347 17.57 -14.65 -11.96
CA LEU A 347 16.22 -14.88 -12.48
C LEU A 347 15.81 -13.80 -13.48
N PHE A 348 16.02 -12.52 -13.16
CA PHE A 348 15.63 -11.41 -14.03
C PHE A 348 16.40 -11.44 -15.36
N GLU A 349 17.68 -11.78 -15.31
CA GLU A 349 18.49 -12.00 -16.51
C GLU A 349 17.99 -13.20 -17.32
N GLY A 350 17.64 -14.31 -16.66
CA GLY A 350 17.06 -15.50 -17.29
C GLY A 350 15.73 -15.19 -18.00
N VAL A 351 14.87 -14.40 -17.38
CA VAL A 351 13.62 -13.93 -18.01
C VAL A 351 13.94 -13.06 -19.25
N ARG A 352 14.88 -12.12 -19.11
CA ARG A 352 15.32 -11.26 -20.23
C ARG A 352 15.82 -12.09 -21.44
N LEU A 353 16.60 -13.12 -21.17
CA LEU A 353 17.13 -14.01 -22.22
C LEU A 353 16.02 -14.84 -22.87
N ARG A 354 15.14 -15.46 -22.04
CA ARG A 354 14.04 -16.30 -22.52
C ARG A 354 13.07 -15.51 -23.42
N GLU A 355 12.69 -14.32 -22.99
CA GLU A 355 11.70 -13.49 -23.68
C GLU A 355 12.33 -12.56 -24.74
N ASN A 356 13.67 -12.52 -24.80
CA ASN A 356 14.46 -11.63 -25.66
C ASN A 356 14.04 -10.14 -25.56
N ILE A 357 13.64 -9.72 -24.36
CA ILE A 357 13.24 -8.34 -24.03
C ILE A 357 13.59 -8.04 -22.58
N ARG A 358 13.94 -6.78 -22.26
CA ARG A 358 14.08 -6.35 -20.87
C ARG A 358 12.70 -6.28 -20.22
N PRO A 359 12.43 -7.12 -19.20
CA PRO A 359 11.16 -7.09 -18.48
C PRO A 359 11.03 -5.80 -17.67
N ALA A 360 9.79 -5.40 -17.34
CA ALA A 360 9.57 -4.42 -16.29
C ALA A 360 9.41 -5.11 -14.93
N LEU A 361 9.80 -4.43 -13.84
CA LEU A 361 9.81 -4.98 -12.49
C LEU A 361 8.89 -4.19 -11.56
N ILE A 362 8.04 -4.92 -10.82
CA ILE A 362 7.33 -4.42 -9.65
C ILE A 362 7.81 -5.19 -8.42
N THR A 363 8.21 -4.46 -7.38
CA THR A 363 8.70 -5.04 -6.12
C THR A 363 8.46 -4.11 -4.93
N SER A 364 9.01 -4.39 -3.75
CA SER A 364 9.00 -3.45 -2.63
C SER A 364 10.02 -2.33 -2.83
N LYS A 365 9.79 -1.16 -2.22
CA LYS A 365 10.72 -0.02 -2.29
C LYS A 365 12.12 -0.36 -1.76
N SER A 366 12.19 -1.20 -0.72
CA SER A 366 13.46 -1.64 -0.14
C SER A 366 14.21 -2.61 -1.07
N ALA A 367 13.49 -3.57 -1.67
CA ALA A 367 14.11 -4.51 -2.63
C ALA A 367 14.58 -3.80 -3.90
N LEU A 368 13.78 -2.85 -4.40
CA LEU A 368 14.16 -2.06 -5.58
C LEU A 368 15.51 -1.37 -5.38
N ARG A 369 15.72 -0.73 -4.23
CA ARG A 369 17.00 -0.08 -3.91
C ARG A 369 18.15 -1.08 -3.87
N GLU A 370 17.97 -2.24 -3.22
CA GLU A 370 19.00 -3.29 -3.18
C GLU A 370 19.37 -3.80 -4.58
N TYR A 371 18.39 -3.98 -5.45
CA TYR A 371 18.64 -4.39 -6.84
C TYR A 371 19.34 -3.30 -7.65
N GLU A 372 18.98 -2.02 -7.47
CA GLU A 372 19.62 -0.89 -8.14
C GLU A 372 21.11 -0.80 -7.78
N GLU A 373 21.46 -1.02 -6.52
CA GLU A 373 22.85 -1.05 -6.04
C GLU A 373 23.64 -2.25 -6.61
N ASN A 374 22.95 -3.30 -7.10
CA ASN A 374 23.55 -4.52 -7.65
C ASN A 374 23.39 -4.67 -9.17
N GLY A 375 23.13 -3.59 -9.90
CA GLY A 375 23.15 -3.58 -11.37
C GLY A 375 21.82 -3.98 -12.03
N LEU A 376 20.68 -3.67 -11.41
CA LEU A 376 19.34 -3.93 -11.95
C LEU A 376 19.12 -3.41 -13.37
N SER A 377 19.64 -2.21 -13.69
CA SER A 377 19.47 -1.56 -14.99
C SER A 377 20.03 -2.33 -16.18
N GLU A 378 20.91 -3.30 -15.94
CA GLU A 378 21.48 -4.17 -16.99
C GLU A 378 20.47 -5.21 -17.48
N VAL A 379 19.58 -5.65 -16.59
CA VAL A 379 18.69 -6.80 -16.82
C VAL A 379 17.22 -6.42 -16.93
N VAL A 380 16.79 -5.30 -16.31
CA VAL A 380 15.42 -4.82 -16.26
C VAL A 380 15.29 -3.47 -16.95
N GLY A 381 14.14 -3.19 -17.55
CA GLY A 381 13.81 -1.90 -18.16
C GLY A 381 13.19 -0.95 -17.15
N GLU A 382 11.86 -0.85 -17.15
CA GLU A 382 11.11 0.01 -16.25
C GLU A 382 10.86 -0.66 -14.89
N THR A 383 10.84 0.14 -13.83
CA THR A 383 10.64 -0.35 -12.46
C THR A 383 9.57 0.46 -11.73
N GLU A 384 8.88 -0.18 -10.77
CA GLU A 384 7.97 0.49 -9.85
C GLU A 384 7.90 -0.29 -8.52
N HIS A 385 7.35 0.32 -7.48
CA HIS A 385 7.13 -0.35 -6.22
C HIS A 385 5.64 -0.41 -5.83
N TYR A 386 5.26 -1.39 -4.99
CA TYR A 386 3.86 -1.65 -4.61
C TYR A 386 3.11 -0.39 -4.13
N GLY A 387 3.75 0.46 -3.32
CA GLY A 387 3.10 1.66 -2.79
C GLY A 387 2.71 2.73 -3.81
N ASN A 388 3.14 2.59 -5.08
CA ASN A 388 2.86 3.55 -6.15
C ASN A 388 2.05 2.96 -7.31
N LEU A 389 1.42 1.79 -7.09
CA LEU A 389 0.67 1.10 -8.15
C LEU A 389 -0.76 1.57 -8.31
N LYS A 390 -1.41 2.06 -7.25
CA LYS A 390 -2.83 2.48 -7.31
C LYS A 390 -3.02 3.54 -8.39
N GLY A 391 -4.00 3.33 -9.28
CA GLY A 391 -4.29 4.22 -10.40
C GLY A 391 -3.24 4.29 -11.53
N SER A 392 -2.06 3.66 -11.39
CA SER A 392 -0.99 3.74 -12.40
C SER A 392 -1.29 2.92 -13.66
N ASN A 393 -1.09 3.52 -14.82
CA ASN A 393 -1.15 2.86 -16.14
C ASN A 393 0.23 2.71 -16.79
N LYS A 394 1.31 2.90 -16.06
CA LYS A 394 2.70 2.87 -16.53
C LYS A 394 3.01 1.61 -17.34
N PHE A 395 2.57 0.45 -16.88
CA PHE A 395 2.86 -0.85 -17.49
C PHE A 395 1.74 -1.38 -18.42
N ALA A 396 0.75 -0.57 -18.76
CA ALA A 396 -0.40 -1.00 -19.56
C ALA A 396 0.00 -1.64 -20.90
N ARG A 397 1.11 -1.19 -21.49
CA ARG A 397 1.65 -1.71 -22.77
C ARG A 397 2.81 -2.68 -22.61
N THR A 398 3.21 -3.01 -21.40
CA THR A 398 4.33 -3.92 -21.12
C THR A 398 3.90 -5.36 -21.34
N ARG A 399 4.69 -6.13 -22.10
CA ARG A 399 4.40 -7.52 -22.50
C ARG A 399 5.08 -8.55 -21.62
N VAL A 400 6.17 -8.17 -20.95
CA VAL A 400 6.92 -9.04 -20.05
C VAL A 400 7.11 -8.31 -18.73
N GLY A 401 6.52 -8.85 -17.66
CA GLY A 401 6.61 -8.31 -16.33
C GLY A 401 7.24 -9.27 -15.35
N ILE A 402 7.87 -8.72 -14.32
CA ILE A 402 8.31 -9.46 -13.13
C ILE A 402 7.66 -8.81 -11.91
N VAL A 403 7.03 -9.62 -11.07
CA VAL A 403 6.54 -9.22 -9.75
C VAL A 403 7.37 -9.97 -8.73
N ALA A 404 8.31 -9.26 -8.06
CA ALA A 404 9.25 -9.89 -7.14
C ALA A 404 8.93 -9.57 -5.68
N GLY A 405 8.79 -10.64 -4.91
CA GLY A 405 8.41 -10.60 -3.51
C GLY A 405 6.94 -10.21 -3.27
N SER A 406 6.51 -10.30 -2.03
CA SER A 406 5.18 -9.88 -1.58
C SER A 406 5.29 -8.76 -0.56
N PRO A 407 4.38 -7.78 -0.55
CA PRO A 407 4.39 -6.75 0.48
C PRO A 407 4.05 -7.34 1.84
N HIS A 408 4.69 -6.82 2.88
CA HIS A 408 4.39 -7.14 4.27
C HIS A 408 4.66 -5.88 5.12
N TYR A 409 3.60 -5.20 5.52
CA TYR A 409 3.68 -3.95 6.28
C TYR A 409 3.99 -4.15 7.78
N GLY A 410 4.37 -5.37 8.14
CA GLY A 410 4.66 -5.80 9.52
C GLY A 410 3.44 -6.36 10.25
N ASP A 411 3.72 -7.11 11.31
CA ASP A 411 2.67 -7.74 12.12
C ASP A 411 1.75 -6.72 12.79
N ASP A 412 2.30 -5.55 13.13
CA ASP A 412 1.53 -4.48 13.76
C ASP A 412 0.44 -3.91 12.84
N TYR A 413 0.62 -3.98 11.51
CA TYR A 413 -0.42 -3.64 10.57
C TYR A 413 -1.62 -4.58 10.68
N ILE A 414 -1.37 -5.89 10.72
CA ILE A 414 -2.41 -6.92 10.83
C ILE A 414 -3.13 -6.77 12.18
N LYS A 415 -2.36 -6.65 13.26
CA LYS A 415 -2.88 -6.51 14.62
C LYS A 415 -3.70 -5.24 14.79
N ARG A 416 -3.25 -4.11 14.24
CA ARG A 416 -3.98 -2.83 14.28
C ARG A 416 -5.33 -2.92 13.60
N TRP A 417 -5.38 -3.43 12.35
CA TRP A 417 -6.64 -3.57 11.63
C TRP A 417 -7.59 -4.56 12.31
N SER A 418 -7.06 -5.66 12.86
CA SER A 418 -7.86 -6.60 13.64
C SER A 418 -8.37 -5.96 14.94
N ALA A 419 -7.49 -5.25 15.65
CA ALA A 419 -7.86 -4.58 16.89
C ALA A 419 -8.92 -3.49 16.70
N LEU A 420 -8.90 -2.74 15.59
CA LEU A 420 -9.96 -1.76 15.24
C LEU A 420 -11.33 -2.42 15.08
N ALA A 421 -11.39 -3.72 14.77
CA ALA A 421 -12.61 -4.52 14.77
C ALA A 421 -12.96 -5.12 16.15
N GLY A 422 -12.13 -4.91 17.16
CA GLY A 422 -12.25 -5.62 18.45
C GLY A 422 -11.78 -7.07 18.40
N GLU A 423 -11.05 -7.46 17.35
CA GLU A 423 -10.60 -8.84 17.13
C GLU A 423 -9.13 -9.03 17.54
N SER A 424 -8.86 -10.16 18.18
CA SER A 424 -7.50 -10.56 18.54
C SER A 424 -6.80 -11.23 17.37
N ALA A 425 -5.65 -10.68 16.94
CA ALA A 425 -4.77 -11.32 15.98
C ALA A 425 -3.49 -11.77 16.70
N GLN A 426 -3.32 -13.07 16.87
CA GLN A 426 -2.17 -13.64 17.56
C GLN A 426 -1.38 -14.51 16.56
N GLU A 427 -0.05 -14.39 16.62
CA GLU A 427 0.81 -15.26 15.84
C GLU A 427 0.69 -16.71 16.29
N ALA A 428 0.57 -17.62 15.32
CA ALA A 428 0.61 -19.05 15.58
C ALA A 428 2.05 -19.60 15.61
N TYR A 429 2.22 -20.65 16.38
CA TYR A 429 3.48 -21.36 16.59
C TYR A 429 3.30 -22.82 16.25
N ASP A 430 4.36 -23.48 15.81
CA ASP A 430 4.37 -24.92 15.61
C ASP A 430 4.43 -25.68 16.96
N LYS A 431 4.43 -27.01 16.87
CA LYS A 431 4.51 -27.91 18.03
C LYS A 431 5.80 -27.75 18.85
N ASP A 432 6.84 -27.18 18.28
CA ASP A 432 8.14 -26.97 18.90
C ASP A 432 8.26 -25.52 19.46
N GLY A 433 7.20 -24.73 19.38
CA GLY A 433 7.13 -23.34 19.86
C GLY A 433 7.84 -22.35 18.93
N VAL A 434 8.11 -22.73 17.67
CA VAL A 434 8.68 -21.84 16.67
C VAL A 434 7.56 -21.14 15.93
N ARG A 435 7.66 -19.81 15.81
CA ARG A 435 6.69 -19.00 15.10
C ARG A 435 6.59 -19.40 13.63
N LEU A 436 5.37 -19.58 13.13
CA LEU A 436 5.10 -19.83 11.72
C LEU A 436 5.47 -18.60 10.87
N LYS A 437 6.15 -18.84 9.75
CA LYS A 437 6.69 -17.80 8.86
C LYS A 437 6.35 -18.08 7.39
N GLY A 438 6.56 -17.09 6.54
CA GLY A 438 6.33 -17.21 5.10
C GLY A 438 4.86 -17.51 4.78
N MET A 439 4.59 -18.48 3.92
CA MET A 439 3.22 -18.88 3.56
C MET A 439 2.47 -19.56 4.71
N ALA A 440 3.17 -20.15 5.68
CA ALA A 440 2.56 -20.76 6.86
C ALA A 440 2.21 -19.74 7.97
N GLN A 441 2.53 -18.46 7.79
CA GLN A 441 2.21 -17.42 8.77
C GLN A 441 0.71 -17.37 9.03
N ASP A 442 0.32 -17.32 10.32
CA ASP A 442 -1.06 -17.40 10.76
C ASP A 442 -1.30 -16.45 11.93
N PHE A 443 -2.39 -15.69 11.86
CA PHE A 443 -2.84 -14.70 12.86
C PHE A 443 -4.29 -14.95 13.31
N GLY A 444 -4.80 -16.16 13.11
CA GLY A 444 -6.21 -16.48 13.31
C GLY A 444 -7.11 -15.98 12.18
N ASP A 445 -8.38 -16.36 12.21
CA ASP A 445 -9.28 -16.16 11.07
C ASP A 445 -9.38 -14.72 10.58
N TYR A 446 -9.58 -13.76 11.49
CA TYR A 446 -9.68 -12.35 11.10
C TYR A 446 -8.33 -11.80 10.62
N GLY A 447 -7.26 -12.04 11.38
CA GLY A 447 -5.92 -11.59 11.02
C GLY A 447 -5.43 -12.16 9.69
N ASN A 448 -5.78 -13.41 9.38
CA ASN A 448 -5.45 -14.04 8.11
C ASN A 448 -6.16 -13.40 6.91
N ARG A 449 -7.38 -12.89 7.07
CA ARG A 449 -8.06 -12.13 6.01
C ARG A 449 -7.38 -10.79 5.75
N ILE A 450 -6.91 -10.10 6.81
CA ILE A 450 -6.10 -8.87 6.66
C ILE A 450 -4.74 -9.19 6.01
N LEU A 451 -4.09 -10.29 6.42
CA LEU A 451 -2.82 -10.74 5.85
C LEU A 451 -2.95 -11.03 4.34
N ARG A 452 -3.99 -11.75 3.92
CA ARG A 452 -4.25 -12.02 2.48
C ARG A 452 -4.46 -10.72 1.71
N GLY A 453 -5.24 -9.79 2.24
CA GLY A 453 -5.44 -8.47 1.64
C GLY A 453 -4.12 -7.73 1.41
N MET A 454 -3.25 -7.73 2.42
CA MET A 454 -1.95 -7.07 2.36
C MET A 454 -0.95 -7.77 1.41
N ARG A 455 -1.08 -9.06 1.20
CA ARG A 455 -0.09 -9.90 0.54
C ARG A 455 -0.58 -10.36 -0.84
N GLU A 456 -1.54 -11.30 -0.89
CA GLU A 456 -2.03 -11.90 -2.12
C GLU A 456 -2.75 -10.90 -3.03
N ASN A 457 -3.57 -10.03 -2.44
CA ASN A 457 -4.33 -9.04 -3.22
C ASN A 457 -3.42 -7.97 -3.84
N GLU A 458 -2.40 -7.51 -3.12
CA GLU A 458 -1.43 -6.54 -3.64
C GLU A 458 -0.57 -7.14 -4.77
N VAL A 459 -0.17 -8.42 -4.65
CA VAL A 459 0.54 -9.14 -5.72
C VAL A 459 -0.35 -9.28 -6.95
N LEU A 460 -1.63 -9.62 -6.77
CA LEU A 460 -2.58 -9.68 -7.88
C LEU A 460 -2.77 -8.31 -8.54
N GLN A 461 -2.88 -7.24 -7.75
CA GLN A 461 -2.95 -5.88 -8.30
C GLN A 461 -1.70 -5.53 -9.14
N ALA A 462 -0.52 -5.96 -8.70
CA ALA A 462 0.72 -5.76 -9.46
C ALA A 462 0.69 -6.52 -10.80
N ILE A 463 0.26 -7.78 -10.80
CA ILE A 463 0.10 -8.58 -12.02
C ILE A 463 -0.85 -7.90 -13.00
N LEU A 464 -1.97 -7.40 -12.50
CA LEU A 464 -3.00 -6.74 -13.30
C LEU A 464 -2.58 -5.35 -13.83
N ARG A 465 -1.38 -4.85 -13.55
CA ARG A 465 -0.85 -3.61 -14.17
C ARG A 465 -0.32 -3.84 -15.59
N PHE A 466 0.08 -5.06 -15.92
CA PHE A 466 0.65 -5.41 -17.22
C PHE A 466 -0.43 -5.70 -18.27
N GLY A 467 -0.14 -5.40 -19.52
CA GLY A 467 -0.95 -5.80 -20.67
C GLY A 467 -2.37 -5.22 -20.74
N ARG A 468 -2.68 -4.17 -19.99
CA ARG A 468 -4.04 -3.59 -19.87
C ARG A 468 -4.63 -3.01 -21.16
N ASP A 469 -3.80 -2.81 -22.18
CA ASP A 469 -4.23 -2.34 -23.50
C ASP A 469 -4.87 -3.46 -24.36
N GLY A 470 -5.07 -4.64 -23.80
CA GLY A 470 -5.62 -5.81 -24.50
C GLY A 470 -4.59 -6.61 -25.30
N GLY A 471 -3.31 -6.20 -25.26
CA GLY A 471 -2.24 -6.92 -25.98
C GLY A 471 -1.66 -8.11 -25.22
N GLY A 472 -2.11 -8.35 -23.99
CA GLY A 472 -1.63 -9.41 -23.13
C GLY A 472 -0.23 -9.17 -22.54
N ALA A 473 0.18 -10.05 -21.62
CA ALA A 473 1.51 -10.04 -21.02
C ALA A 473 1.85 -11.41 -20.42
N THR A 474 3.14 -11.76 -20.40
CA THR A 474 3.67 -12.82 -19.52
C THR A 474 4.23 -12.18 -18.26
N VAL A 475 3.73 -12.57 -17.11
CA VAL A 475 4.15 -12.04 -15.81
C VAL A 475 4.80 -13.14 -14.99
N TYR A 476 6.09 -12.98 -14.73
CA TYR A 476 6.88 -13.86 -13.86
C TYR A 476 6.71 -13.41 -12.41
N VAL A 477 6.19 -14.29 -11.56
CA VAL A 477 5.87 -13.97 -10.17
C VAL A 477 6.84 -14.69 -9.23
N HIS A 478 7.75 -13.92 -8.64
CA HIS A 478 8.76 -14.44 -7.71
C HIS A 478 8.28 -14.36 -6.26
N THR A 479 7.08 -14.88 -6.03
CA THR A 479 6.46 -15.09 -4.72
C THR A 479 5.37 -16.16 -4.83
N ALA A 480 5.15 -16.91 -3.75
CA ALA A 480 4.03 -17.84 -3.64
C ALA A 480 2.73 -17.15 -3.18
N ALA A 481 2.77 -15.85 -2.89
CA ALA A 481 1.63 -15.08 -2.39
C ALA A 481 0.67 -14.70 -3.54
N LEU A 482 -0.09 -15.68 -4.00
CA LEU A 482 -1.11 -15.53 -5.05
C LEU A 482 -2.47 -15.98 -4.52
N PRO A 483 -3.59 -15.36 -4.95
CA PRO A 483 -4.90 -15.91 -4.69
C PRO A 483 -5.06 -17.31 -5.28
N GLU A 484 -5.75 -18.20 -4.58
CA GLU A 484 -5.90 -19.62 -4.96
C GLU A 484 -6.53 -19.84 -6.35
N TRP A 485 -7.36 -18.91 -6.82
CA TRP A 485 -7.99 -18.97 -8.12
C TRP A 485 -7.08 -18.60 -9.30
N VAL A 486 -5.89 -18.05 -9.03
CA VAL A 486 -4.93 -17.69 -10.08
C VAL A 486 -4.17 -18.93 -10.52
N GLU A 487 -4.48 -19.44 -11.70
CA GLU A 487 -3.73 -20.54 -12.31
C GLU A 487 -2.35 -20.07 -12.77
N GLN A 488 -1.40 -20.92 -12.55
CA GLN A 488 0.01 -20.69 -12.87
C GLN A 488 0.43 -21.61 -14.02
N ASP A 489 1.24 -21.08 -14.91
CA ASP A 489 1.84 -21.84 -16.00
C ASP A 489 3.29 -22.25 -15.63
N GLY A 490 3.69 -23.44 -16.07
CA GLY A 490 5.05 -23.96 -15.92
C GLY A 490 5.37 -24.48 -14.51
N VAL A 491 6.62 -24.87 -14.36
CA VAL A 491 7.21 -25.37 -13.11
C VAL A 491 8.20 -24.35 -12.60
N VAL A 492 8.32 -24.23 -11.27
CA VAL A 492 9.31 -23.35 -10.62
C VAL A 492 10.70 -23.61 -11.22
N PRO A 493 11.37 -22.59 -11.78
CA PRO A 493 12.66 -22.77 -12.43
C PRO A 493 13.77 -23.05 -11.42
N GLU A 494 14.80 -23.74 -11.87
CA GLU A 494 16.04 -23.87 -11.13
C GLU A 494 16.91 -22.63 -11.40
N ILE A 495 17.26 -21.90 -10.33
CA ILE A 495 18.05 -20.67 -10.40
C ILE A 495 19.43 -20.97 -9.79
N ARG A 496 20.49 -20.78 -10.54
CA ARG A 496 21.87 -21.04 -10.11
C ARG A 496 22.77 -19.83 -10.41
N PRO A 497 23.13 -19.03 -9.41
CA PRO A 497 24.17 -18.03 -9.55
C PRO A 497 25.51 -18.67 -9.91
N TRP A 498 26.29 -17.98 -10.75
CA TRP A 498 27.63 -18.43 -11.06
C TRP A 498 28.57 -18.28 -9.85
N PRO A 499 29.55 -19.17 -9.70
CA PRO A 499 30.61 -19.00 -8.71
C PRO A 499 31.47 -17.76 -9.06
N PRO A 500 32.15 -17.15 -8.06
CA PRO A 500 33.00 -15.98 -8.28
C PRO A 500 34.06 -16.22 -9.37
N GLY A 501 34.19 -15.27 -10.29
CA GLY A 501 35.14 -15.34 -11.41
C GLY A 501 34.60 -15.98 -12.69
N MET A 502 33.41 -16.59 -12.67
CA MET A 502 32.80 -17.14 -13.87
C MET A 502 32.42 -16.02 -14.88
N ASP A 503 32.00 -14.87 -14.36
CA ASP A 503 31.69 -13.67 -15.16
C ASP A 503 32.85 -13.28 -16.07
N GLN A 504 34.08 -13.21 -15.52
CA GLN A 504 35.29 -12.91 -16.27
C GLN A 504 35.57 -13.96 -17.36
N ILE A 505 35.33 -15.23 -17.06
CA ILE A 505 35.54 -16.33 -18.01
C ILE A 505 34.53 -16.23 -19.16
N LEU A 506 33.26 -16.00 -18.88
CA LEU A 506 32.23 -15.82 -19.90
C LEU A 506 32.52 -14.58 -20.79
N GLU A 507 32.97 -13.50 -20.20
CA GLU A 507 33.40 -12.31 -20.95
C GLU A 507 34.61 -12.63 -21.83
N ALA A 508 35.64 -13.25 -21.28
CA ALA A 508 36.83 -13.65 -22.03
C ALA A 508 36.50 -14.58 -23.20
N ILE A 509 35.57 -15.55 -23.02
CA ILE A 509 35.11 -16.41 -24.11
C ILE A 509 34.41 -15.60 -25.21
N ARG A 510 33.51 -14.69 -24.84
CA ARG A 510 32.82 -13.82 -25.82
C ARG A 510 33.78 -12.93 -26.60
N GLU A 511 34.84 -12.44 -25.95
CA GLU A 511 35.88 -11.63 -26.59
C GLU A 511 36.76 -12.43 -27.58
N THR A 512 36.87 -13.77 -27.45
CA THR A 512 37.60 -14.57 -28.44
C THR A 512 36.94 -14.49 -29.82
N GLY A 513 35.60 -14.42 -29.83
CA GLY A 513 34.80 -14.44 -31.07
C GLY A 513 34.82 -15.81 -31.79
N ASP A 514 35.56 -16.80 -31.22
CA ASP A 514 35.74 -18.11 -31.80
C ASP A 514 34.75 -19.11 -31.16
N ARG A 515 34.32 -20.09 -31.98
CA ARG A 515 33.50 -21.20 -31.46
C ARG A 515 34.30 -22.29 -30.75
N GLU A 516 35.60 -22.31 -30.95
CA GLU A 516 36.53 -23.25 -30.25
C GLU A 516 37.71 -22.47 -29.68
N TRP A 517 38.10 -22.78 -28.46
CA TRP A 517 39.24 -22.17 -27.76
C TRP A 517 39.96 -23.16 -26.85
N ARG A 518 41.20 -22.83 -26.48
CA ARG A 518 41.97 -23.60 -25.47
C ARG A 518 41.82 -22.93 -24.11
N THR A 519 42.02 -23.72 -23.04
CA THR A 519 42.05 -23.20 -21.68
C THR A 519 43.05 -22.03 -21.53
N SER A 520 44.23 -22.12 -22.17
CA SER A 520 45.25 -21.07 -22.16
C SER A 520 44.78 -19.74 -22.73
N ASP A 521 43.90 -19.77 -23.72
CA ASP A 521 43.41 -18.56 -24.40
C ASP A 521 42.52 -17.73 -23.47
N ILE A 522 41.77 -18.41 -22.63
CA ILE A 522 40.91 -17.79 -21.58
C ILE A 522 41.79 -17.37 -20.40
N THR A 523 42.69 -18.25 -19.91
CA THR A 523 43.54 -17.96 -18.75
C THR A 523 44.37 -16.68 -18.95
N SER A 524 44.78 -16.39 -20.17
CA SER A 524 45.56 -15.18 -20.49
C SER A 524 44.76 -13.87 -20.38
N ARG A 525 43.45 -13.93 -20.28
CA ARG A 525 42.52 -12.77 -20.32
C ARG A 525 41.82 -12.52 -18.99
N VAL A 526 41.95 -13.41 -18.02
CA VAL A 526 41.24 -13.34 -16.73
C VAL A 526 42.21 -13.22 -15.57
N SER A 527 41.73 -12.74 -14.41
CA SER A 527 42.53 -12.63 -13.20
C SER A 527 42.53 -13.89 -12.32
N VAL A 528 41.67 -14.87 -12.64
CA VAL A 528 41.58 -16.14 -11.89
C VAL A 528 42.64 -17.15 -12.35
N SER A 529 42.97 -18.11 -11.49
CA SER A 529 44.00 -19.11 -11.78
C SER A 529 43.57 -20.07 -12.92
N GLU A 530 44.56 -20.66 -13.62
CA GLU A 530 44.29 -21.68 -14.67
C GLU A 530 43.46 -22.86 -14.13
N GLN A 531 43.68 -23.26 -12.86
CA GLN A 531 42.87 -24.30 -12.24
C GLN A 531 41.41 -23.86 -12.13
N GLN A 532 41.11 -22.64 -11.67
CA GLN A 532 39.76 -22.12 -11.58
C GLN A 532 39.12 -21.97 -12.97
N VAL A 533 39.84 -21.47 -13.96
CA VAL A 533 39.35 -21.43 -15.36
C VAL A 533 38.90 -22.80 -15.81
N ARG A 534 39.69 -23.84 -15.56
CA ARG A 534 39.35 -25.22 -15.95
C ARG A 534 38.14 -25.74 -15.18
N GLU A 535 38.07 -25.51 -13.87
CA GLU A 535 36.93 -25.92 -13.03
C GLU A 535 35.64 -25.27 -13.53
N HIS A 536 35.66 -23.97 -13.82
CA HIS A 536 34.51 -23.24 -14.33
C HIS A 536 34.09 -23.70 -15.74
N LEU A 537 35.05 -23.97 -16.64
CA LEU A 537 34.74 -24.52 -17.95
C LEU A 537 34.14 -25.95 -17.85
N HIS A 538 34.58 -26.77 -16.87
CA HIS A 538 33.93 -28.05 -16.59
C HIS A 538 32.50 -27.85 -16.04
N THR A 539 32.28 -26.87 -15.19
CA THR A 539 30.93 -26.54 -14.73
C THR A 539 30.01 -26.18 -15.90
N LEU A 540 30.48 -25.37 -16.87
CA LEU A 540 29.71 -25.05 -18.08
C LEU A 540 29.44 -26.29 -18.92
N ALA A 541 30.40 -27.24 -18.98
CA ALA A 541 30.24 -28.51 -19.70
C ALA A 541 29.25 -29.48 -19.02
N GLU A 542 29.21 -29.51 -17.70
CA GLU A 542 28.22 -30.27 -16.93
C GLU A 542 26.80 -29.83 -17.21
N PHE A 543 26.60 -28.54 -17.48
CA PHE A 543 25.30 -27.94 -17.88
C PHE A 543 25.03 -28.04 -19.39
N GLY A 544 26.01 -28.50 -20.19
CA GLY A 544 25.89 -28.67 -21.63
C GLY A 544 26.05 -27.39 -22.44
N PHE A 545 26.54 -26.29 -21.84
CA PHE A 545 26.76 -25.01 -22.53
C PHE A 545 28.03 -25.01 -23.37
N VAL A 546 29.00 -25.84 -22.99
CA VAL A 546 30.22 -26.11 -23.75
C VAL A 546 30.47 -27.60 -23.82
N SER A 547 31.12 -28.05 -24.88
CA SER A 547 31.71 -29.38 -24.95
C SER A 547 33.24 -29.30 -24.94
N TYR A 548 33.91 -30.40 -24.68
CA TYR A 548 35.37 -30.40 -24.72
C TYR A 548 35.92 -31.70 -25.27
N ARG A 549 37.09 -31.59 -25.90
CA ARG A 549 37.94 -32.73 -26.29
C ARG A 549 39.33 -32.60 -25.71
N ARG A 550 39.95 -33.71 -25.34
CA ARG A 550 41.29 -33.69 -24.82
C ARG A 550 42.29 -33.75 -25.99
N GLU A 551 43.19 -32.80 -26.04
CA GLU A 551 44.27 -32.75 -27.04
C GLU A 551 45.62 -32.74 -26.31
N GLY A 552 46.30 -33.91 -26.28
CA GLY A 552 47.56 -34.03 -25.57
C GLY A 552 47.45 -33.83 -24.08
N ARG A 553 48.09 -32.75 -23.55
CA ARG A 553 48.01 -32.34 -22.13
C ARG A 553 46.97 -31.26 -21.85
N GLY A 554 46.29 -30.76 -22.88
CA GLY A 554 45.31 -29.68 -22.77
C GLY A 554 43.90 -30.11 -23.15
N TYR A 555 42.99 -29.13 -23.06
CA TYR A 555 41.60 -29.24 -23.50
C TYR A 555 41.32 -28.17 -24.56
N THR A 556 40.60 -28.59 -25.60
CA THR A 556 39.93 -27.68 -26.55
C THR A 556 38.45 -27.71 -26.24
N TRP A 557 37.87 -26.54 -26.06
CA TRP A 557 36.48 -26.31 -25.67
C TRP A 557 35.72 -25.81 -26.89
N SER A 558 34.44 -26.14 -26.98
CA SER A 558 33.57 -25.72 -28.06
C SER A 558 32.27 -25.15 -27.49
N ASP A 559 31.83 -24.02 -28.06
CA ASP A 559 30.54 -23.40 -27.72
C ASP A 559 29.39 -24.24 -28.24
N GLU A 560 28.47 -24.63 -27.37
CA GLU A 560 27.23 -25.35 -27.72
C GLU A 560 26.02 -24.42 -27.61
N SER A 561 25.93 -23.58 -26.53
CA SER A 561 24.79 -22.71 -26.28
C SER A 561 25.09 -21.53 -25.32
N LEU A 562 26.31 -21.02 -25.33
CA LEU A 562 26.71 -19.92 -24.44
C LEU A 562 25.91 -18.61 -24.66
N ALA A 563 25.30 -18.45 -25.83
CA ALA A 563 24.41 -17.33 -26.10
C ALA A 563 23.10 -17.37 -25.27
N GLU A 564 22.75 -18.55 -24.74
CA GLU A 564 21.50 -18.77 -23.99
C GLU A 564 21.66 -18.57 -22.49
N ILE A 565 22.88 -18.33 -21.99
CA ILE A 565 23.15 -18.16 -20.56
C ILE A 565 23.42 -16.72 -20.16
N GLY A 566 23.03 -16.39 -18.93
CA GLY A 566 23.28 -15.09 -18.34
C GLY A 566 24.73 -14.90 -17.90
N GLN A 567 25.13 -13.64 -17.73
CA GLN A 567 26.42 -13.25 -17.18
C GLN A 567 26.49 -13.59 -15.67
N ARG A 568 25.34 -13.51 -14.97
CA ARG A 568 25.22 -13.65 -13.51
C ARG A 568 24.95 -15.08 -13.06
N GLY A 569 24.38 -15.91 -13.93
CA GLY A 569 23.98 -17.26 -13.60
C GLY A 569 23.19 -17.94 -14.69
N HIS A 570 22.65 -19.10 -14.33
CA HIS A 570 21.81 -19.91 -15.20
C HIS A 570 20.43 -20.13 -14.60
N VAL A 571 19.39 -20.00 -15.44
CA VAL A 571 18.00 -20.31 -15.09
C VAL A 571 17.48 -21.39 -16.03
N ARG A 572 17.07 -22.52 -15.46
CA ARG A 572 16.40 -23.58 -16.21
C ARG A 572 14.90 -23.48 -15.98
N PHE A 573 14.18 -22.95 -16.98
CA PHE A 573 12.72 -23.03 -17.01
C PHE A 573 12.32 -24.42 -17.51
N SER A 574 11.43 -25.08 -16.79
CA SER A 574 10.80 -26.32 -17.26
C SER A 574 9.50 -25.93 -17.96
N ASP A 575 9.37 -26.34 -19.21
CA ASP A 575 8.16 -26.08 -20.02
C ASP A 575 6.97 -26.93 -19.58
#